data_fe982d7f088a70c8112d51f056149e1f
#
_entry.id   fe982d7f088a70c8112d51f056149e1f
#
_cell.length_a   1.000
_cell.length_b   1.000
_cell.length_c   1.000
_cell.angle_alpha   90.00
_cell.angle_beta   90.00
_cell.angle_gamma   90.00
#
_symmetry.space_group_name_H-M   'P 1'
#
loop_
_entity.id
_entity.type
_entity.pdbx_description
1 polymer ?
#
loop_
_entity_poly.entity_id
_entity_poly.type
_entity_poly.pdbx_seq_one_letter_code
_entity_poly.pdbx_strand_id
1 'polypeptide(L)'
;SVALSYVSGLNGAPDVSGVANLNDPKNASEFVKSRQIGELDKLPDLGASAKPGAHQANPLMDNYEGLVIANLDQLATPDASWHRGDGEYKAAISIISDDNYSATQTTRILDVEAEPFQKTAAGFDDSASGRLSQYVTALGRNDRLDYWSANGFSDGTGTSEPIAFGGLSSTAYNRKLGQYVSAMDNHGTDVARLWLLGNDLDKAAPTGSIVLTDENGTPYNGETTDDEGLGVLPNGDFLLTSEGHPNAAEGEHEQPKIRIFGIDGRQKDELPVPELFDINCGGQAVHNKSLEALTVSPSGHQIVVGNEYALKNDSPSGKDIATTARRALVYRDDVKGTKGQWKLVKQVAFKAADVNMGITEFAAIGEDGFLVLERSWDQTHGYGIKLAYAHGIAAAPDVSDVASLSKSADSSFLPVTELADFGGNLTLGAQFKPNAQYMDANPLLDNFEDLVITHADDNGRLDLSLLTDNNFDTTETTRIVNVQIDRSAFVADPSNGDGQQHGATIQRPSGAGLGGSTVRLAHTGAAVTAVFMLAAVTLTSGLVLIAGRRLRISRE
;
A
#
# COMPACT_ATOMS: atom_id res chain seq x y z
N SER A 1 2.85 5.79 40.39
CA SER A 1 3.69 5.29 39.27
C SER A 1 3.75 6.34 38.17
N VAL A 2 4.86 6.40 37.46
CA VAL A 2 5.06 7.30 36.31
C VAL A 2 5.45 6.41 35.14
N ALA A 3 4.70 6.52 34.04
CA ALA A 3 4.95 5.77 32.82
C ALA A 3 5.30 6.72 31.68
N LEU A 4 6.27 6.34 30.88
CA LEU A 4 6.62 7.01 29.63
C LEU A 4 5.98 6.23 28.48
N SER A 5 5.23 6.93 27.63
CA SER A 5 4.57 6.31 26.47
C SER A 5 4.94 7.05 25.19
N TYR A 6 5.12 6.28 24.14
CA TYR A 6 5.29 6.78 22.77
C TYR A 6 3.93 6.79 22.05
N VAL A 7 3.63 7.90 21.41
CA VAL A 7 2.41 8.08 20.61
C VAL A 7 2.82 8.36 19.17
N SER A 8 2.26 7.61 18.22
CA SER A 8 2.52 7.73 16.78
C SER A 8 1.21 7.91 16.01
N GLY A 9 1.34 8.23 14.73
CA GLY A 9 0.16 8.34 13.85
C GLY A 9 -0.58 9.66 13.94
N LEU A 10 0.04 10.72 14.49
CA LEU A 10 -0.61 12.02 14.66
C LEU A 10 -1.07 12.66 13.33
N ASN A 11 -0.37 12.40 12.22
CA ASN A 11 -0.74 12.95 10.91
C ASN A 11 -2.05 12.37 10.33
N GLY A 12 -2.44 11.17 10.78
CA GLY A 12 -3.70 10.52 10.41
C GLY A 12 -4.74 10.54 11.53
N ALA A 13 -4.42 11.19 12.67
CA ALA A 13 -5.33 11.22 13.80
C ALA A 13 -6.60 12.01 13.47
N PRO A 14 -7.77 11.53 13.89
CA PRO A 14 -9.02 12.25 13.74
C PRO A 14 -8.99 13.62 14.44
N ASP A 15 -9.68 14.60 13.87
CA ASP A 15 -9.91 15.89 14.53
C ASP A 15 -11.01 15.74 15.58
N VAL A 16 -10.62 15.74 16.82
CA VAL A 16 -11.53 15.61 17.98
C VAL A 16 -12.07 16.94 18.50
N SER A 17 -11.85 18.05 17.80
CA SER A 17 -12.30 19.39 18.25
C SER A 17 -13.82 19.48 18.43
N GLY A 18 -14.59 18.68 17.71
CA GLY A 18 -16.04 18.58 17.82
C GLY A 18 -16.56 17.50 18.79
N VAL A 19 -15.67 16.69 19.37
CA VAL A 19 -16.07 15.57 20.23
C VAL A 19 -16.36 16.07 21.66
N ALA A 20 -17.61 15.99 22.06
CA ALA A 20 -18.07 16.51 23.36
C ALA A 20 -17.58 15.70 24.57
N ASN A 21 -17.35 14.39 24.40
CA ASN A 21 -16.91 13.48 25.45
C ASN A 21 -16.06 12.34 24.90
N LEU A 22 -14.75 12.43 25.07
CA LEU A 22 -13.80 11.40 24.66
C LEU A 22 -13.88 10.10 25.48
N ASN A 23 -14.52 10.10 26.65
CA ASN A 23 -14.71 8.90 27.47
C ASN A 23 -15.94 8.06 27.05
N ASP A 24 -16.71 8.51 26.07
CA ASP A 24 -17.79 7.72 25.50
C ASP A 24 -17.17 6.57 24.68
N PRO A 25 -17.52 5.29 24.96
CA PRO A 25 -16.95 4.15 24.26
C PRO A 25 -17.09 4.21 22.72
N LYS A 26 -18.09 4.90 22.19
CA LYS A 26 -18.27 5.10 20.75
C LYS A 26 -17.15 5.96 20.12
N ASN A 27 -16.41 6.72 20.91
CA ASN A 27 -15.30 7.55 20.47
C ASN A 27 -13.94 6.84 20.65
N ALA A 28 -13.91 5.53 20.82
CA ALA A 28 -12.66 4.76 20.99
C ALA A 28 -11.74 4.89 19.75
N SER A 29 -12.31 5.04 18.56
CA SER A 29 -11.58 5.28 17.30
C SER A 29 -10.90 6.65 17.22
N GLU A 30 -11.31 7.61 18.06
CA GLU A 30 -10.71 8.95 18.11
C GLU A 30 -9.36 9.01 18.83
N PHE A 31 -8.92 7.89 19.42
CA PHE A 31 -7.66 7.84 20.14
C PHE A 31 -6.54 7.32 19.26
N VAL A 32 -5.46 8.08 19.21
CA VAL A 32 -4.21 7.58 18.61
C VAL A 32 -3.62 6.45 19.46
N LYS A 33 -2.99 5.49 18.79
CA LYS A 33 -2.33 4.39 19.50
C LYS A 33 -1.16 4.91 20.32
N SER A 34 -1.07 4.47 21.56
CA SER A 34 0.07 4.73 22.43
C SER A 34 0.71 3.40 22.85
N ARG A 35 2.03 3.39 22.88
CA ARG A 35 2.81 2.27 23.41
C ARG A 35 3.58 2.72 24.62
N GLN A 36 3.41 2.05 25.76
CA GLN A 36 4.25 2.29 26.93
C GLN A 36 5.66 1.81 26.64
N ILE A 37 6.65 2.69 26.78
CA ILE A 37 8.07 2.42 26.52
C ILE A 37 8.90 2.32 27.80
N GLY A 38 8.36 2.75 28.93
CA GLY A 38 9.03 2.63 30.22
C GLY A 38 8.10 2.88 31.41
N GLU A 39 8.46 2.31 32.53
CA GLU A 39 7.89 2.59 33.86
C GLU A 39 9.00 3.11 34.75
N LEU A 40 8.94 4.37 35.12
CA LEU A 40 10.03 5.02 35.88
C LEU A 40 10.14 4.46 37.31
N ASP A 41 9.07 3.97 37.89
CA ASP A 41 9.06 3.36 39.22
C ASP A 41 9.78 1.99 39.26
N LYS A 42 10.06 1.39 38.12
CA LYS A 42 10.90 0.19 37.99
C LYS A 42 12.39 0.48 37.81
N LEU A 43 12.76 1.75 37.61
CA LEU A 43 14.16 2.13 37.55
C LEU A 43 14.85 2.01 38.92
N PRO A 44 16.17 1.74 38.96
CA PRO A 44 16.93 1.85 40.18
C PRO A 44 16.86 3.28 40.72
N ASP A 45 17.07 3.47 42.02
CA ASP A 45 16.98 4.80 42.67
C ASP A 45 18.02 5.83 42.23
N LEU A 46 19.02 5.41 41.46
CA LEU A 46 20.11 6.25 40.93
C LEU A 46 20.77 7.11 41.98
N GLY A 47 20.79 6.66 43.26
CA GLY A 47 21.33 7.41 44.38
C GLY A 47 20.40 8.50 44.90
N ALA A 48 19.15 8.53 44.46
CA ALA A 48 18.16 9.46 44.99
C ALA A 48 17.85 9.10 46.46
N SER A 49 17.62 10.15 47.26
CA SER A 49 17.15 9.99 48.63
C SER A 49 15.78 10.62 48.79
N ALA A 50 14.88 9.91 49.47
CA ALA A 50 13.59 10.46 49.80
C ALA A 50 13.71 11.58 50.83
N LYS A 51 12.94 12.66 50.67
CA LYS A 51 12.84 13.70 51.71
C LYS A 51 12.09 13.17 52.93
N PRO A 52 12.39 13.70 54.12
CA PRO A 52 11.65 13.34 55.33
C PRO A 52 10.13 13.53 55.14
N GLY A 53 9.34 12.49 55.40
CA GLY A 53 7.90 12.52 55.24
C GLY A 53 7.40 12.19 53.84
N ALA A 54 8.26 11.91 52.87
CA ALA A 54 7.86 11.38 51.56
C ALA A 54 7.33 9.94 51.68
N HIS A 55 6.34 9.61 50.89
CA HIS A 55 5.63 8.30 50.94
C HIS A 55 5.92 7.40 49.75
N GLN A 56 6.87 7.77 48.90
CA GLN A 56 7.21 6.97 47.72
C GLN A 56 8.06 5.75 48.08
N ALA A 57 7.73 4.59 47.54
CA ALA A 57 8.51 3.37 47.71
C ALA A 57 9.88 3.45 47.00
N ASN A 58 9.96 4.15 45.89
CA ASN A 58 11.19 4.44 45.16
C ASN A 58 11.52 5.93 45.35
N PRO A 59 12.69 6.30 45.95
CA PRO A 59 13.07 7.68 46.19
C PRO A 59 13.23 8.52 44.90
N LEU A 60 13.36 7.87 43.75
CA LEU A 60 13.43 8.52 42.44
C LEU A 60 12.08 9.10 42.05
N MET A 61 10.96 8.50 42.50
CA MET A 61 9.62 8.93 42.10
C MET A 61 9.23 10.24 42.76
N ASP A 62 8.70 11.12 41.96
CA ASP A 62 8.14 12.40 42.36
C ASP A 62 7.04 12.83 41.41
N ASN A 63 6.58 14.08 41.47
CA ASN A 63 5.58 14.63 40.60
C ASN A 63 6.23 15.09 39.27
N TYR A 64 6.42 14.19 38.32
CA TYR A 64 6.99 14.51 37.01
C TYR A 64 5.95 15.15 36.09
N GLU A 65 6.16 16.39 35.68
CA GLU A 65 5.25 17.18 34.85
C GLU A 65 5.91 17.76 33.60
N GLY A 66 7.23 17.83 33.52
CA GLY A 66 7.99 18.34 32.39
C GLY A 66 8.68 17.22 31.61
N LEU A 67 8.69 17.33 30.28
CA LEU A 67 9.44 16.43 29.39
C LEU A 67 10.08 17.23 28.27
N VAL A 68 11.38 17.01 28.03
CA VAL A 68 12.14 17.60 26.94
C VAL A 68 12.91 16.50 26.21
N ILE A 69 12.87 16.48 24.89
CA ILE A 69 13.74 15.65 24.07
C ILE A 69 15.00 16.46 23.76
N ALA A 70 16.12 16.07 24.37
CA ALA A 70 17.37 16.85 24.31
C ALA A 70 18.07 16.77 22.96
N ASN A 71 17.80 15.72 22.15
CA ASN A 71 18.41 15.51 20.84
C ASN A 71 17.39 15.61 19.70
N LEU A 72 16.35 16.46 19.85
CA LEU A 72 15.26 16.60 18.88
C LEU A 72 15.73 17.00 17.49
N ASP A 73 16.73 17.88 17.41
CA ASP A 73 17.35 18.28 16.14
C ASP A 73 18.06 17.12 15.45
N GLN A 74 18.65 16.18 16.19
CA GLN A 74 19.24 14.96 15.66
C GLN A 74 18.18 13.96 15.19
N LEU A 75 17.05 13.88 15.88
CA LEU A 75 15.93 13.02 15.50
C LEU A 75 15.14 13.58 14.30
N ALA A 76 15.19 14.90 14.09
CA ALA A 76 14.46 15.58 13.02
C ALA A 76 15.22 15.63 11.68
N THR A 77 16.53 15.39 11.68
CA THR A 77 17.34 15.39 10.46
C THR A 77 17.49 13.98 9.93
N PRO A 78 17.23 13.76 8.62
CA PRO A 78 17.46 12.46 7.98
C PRO A 78 18.92 12.02 7.99
N ASP A 79 19.81 12.92 8.35
CA ASP A 79 21.25 12.66 8.40
C ASP A 79 21.60 12.07 9.77
N ALA A 80 21.56 10.92 9.79
CA ALA A 80 21.83 9.73 10.57
C ALA A 80 22.95 9.78 11.61
N SER A 81 23.25 10.92 12.21
CA SER A 81 24.23 10.98 13.31
C SER A 81 23.72 10.34 14.63
N TRP A 82 22.44 10.09 14.73
CA TRP A 82 21.81 9.35 15.84
C TRP A 82 21.67 7.84 15.55
N HIS A 83 21.93 7.41 14.33
CA HIS A 83 22.26 6.03 14.01
C HIS A 83 23.65 5.72 14.57
N ARG A 84 23.71 5.19 15.73
CA ARG A 84 24.92 4.45 16.09
C ARG A 84 24.86 3.16 15.28
N GLY A 85 25.95 2.79 14.59
CA GLY A 85 26.05 1.70 13.62
C GLY A 85 25.62 0.29 14.06
N ASP A 86 24.78 0.21 15.06
CA ASP A 86 24.11 -0.96 15.63
C ASP A 86 22.57 -0.93 15.41
N GLY A 87 22.05 0.04 14.62
CA GLY A 87 20.63 0.15 14.31
C GLY A 87 19.73 0.52 15.49
N GLU A 88 20.29 1.06 16.57
CA GLU A 88 19.53 1.49 17.75
C GLU A 88 19.19 2.98 17.69
N TYR A 89 17.90 3.30 17.67
CA TYR A 89 17.37 4.66 17.75
C TYR A 89 17.09 5.03 19.18
N LYS A 90 17.85 6.00 19.73
CA LYS A 90 17.70 6.44 21.11
C LYS A 90 17.30 7.90 21.17
N ALA A 91 16.22 8.18 21.86
CA ALA A 91 15.85 9.53 22.23
C ALA A 91 16.45 9.86 23.62
N ALA A 92 17.23 10.92 23.68
CA ALA A 92 17.67 11.48 24.96
C ALA A 92 16.55 12.37 25.52
N ILE A 93 15.97 11.96 26.63
CA ILE A 93 14.81 12.60 27.23
C ILE A 93 15.16 13.07 28.63
N SER A 94 14.94 14.36 28.91
CA SER A 94 14.98 14.90 30.27
C SER A 94 13.55 15.04 30.80
N ILE A 95 13.26 14.44 31.94
CA ILE A 95 11.98 14.47 32.62
C ILE A 95 12.17 15.28 33.90
N ILE A 96 11.29 16.25 34.13
CA ILE A 96 11.43 17.25 35.22
C ILE A 96 10.27 17.06 36.18
N SER A 97 10.59 16.96 37.47
CA SER A 97 9.59 16.93 38.52
C SER A 97 9.31 18.33 39.08
N ASP A 98 8.04 18.61 39.37
CA ASP A 98 7.58 19.76 40.15
C ASP A 98 7.45 19.35 41.61
N ASP A 99 8.00 20.16 42.52
CA ASP A 99 7.89 19.94 43.96
C ASP A 99 6.61 20.51 44.57
N ASN A 100 5.78 21.17 43.77
CA ASN A 100 4.54 21.82 44.22
C ASN A 100 4.73 22.72 45.48
N TYR A 101 5.91 23.28 45.65
CA TYR A 101 6.32 24.00 46.90
C TYR A 101 6.20 23.11 48.15
N SER A 102 6.28 21.79 48.00
CA SER A 102 6.15 20.84 49.11
C SER A 102 7.50 20.51 49.75
N ALA A 103 7.56 20.52 51.06
CA ALA A 103 8.76 20.13 51.78
C ALA A 103 9.10 18.63 51.63
N THR A 104 8.15 17.81 51.15
CA THR A 104 8.30 16.34 50.96
C THR A 104 8.54 15.94 49.54
N GLN A 105 8.42 16.83 48.55
CA GLN A 105 8.69 16.60 47.15
C GLN A 105 10.01 17.22 46.73
N THR A 106 10.57 16.76 45.60
CA THR A 106 11.89 17.20 45.12
C THR A 106 11.78 17.69 43.69
N THR A 107 12.25 18.92 43.41
CA THR A 107 12.52 19.33 42.03
C THR A 107 13.76 18.60 41.55
N ARG A 108 13.64 17.86 40.49
CA ARG A 108 14.74 17.06 39.94
C ARG A 108 14.61 16.94 38.44
N ILE A 109 15.75 16.71 37.80
CA ILE A 109 15.82 16.32 36.39
C ILE A 109 16.27 14.86 36.34
N LEU A 110 15.54 14.03 35.59
CA LEU A 110 15.88 12.65 35.31
C LEU A 110 16.17 12.53 33.83
N ASP A 111 17.41 12.23 33.48
CA ASP A 111 17.79 11.98 32.11
C ASP A 111 17.68 10.49 31.82
N VAL A 112 16.94 10.14 30.76
CA VAL A 112 16.74 8.79 30.32
C VAL A 112 17.01 8.67 28.81
N GLU A 113 17.52 7.55 28.40
CA GLU A 113 17.51 7.15 26.99
C GLU A 113 16.29 6.24 26.76
N ALA A 114 15.49 6.58 25.78
CA ALA A 114 14.37 5.76 25.36
C ALA A 114 14.62 5.24 23.96
N GLU A 115 14.34 3.97 23.79
CA GLU A 115 14.32 3.29 22.48
C GLU A 115 12.85 3.11 22.06
N PRO A 116 12.16 4.21 21.64
CA PRO A 116 10.75 4.14 21.29
C PRO A 116 10.52 3.41 19.97
N PHE A 117 11.58 3.23 19.17
CA PHE A 117 11.55 2.62 17.85
C PHE A 117 12.05 1.19 17.93
N GLN A 118 11.50 0.33 17.09
CA GLN A 118 11.98 -1.05 16.99
C GLN A 118 13.37 -1.07 16.36
N LYS A 119 14.19 -2.04 16.74
CA LYS A 119 15.44 -2.31 16.03
C LYS A 119 15.10 -2.68 14.59
N THR A 120 15.71 -2.01 13.64
CA THR A 120 15.79 -2.55 12.29
C THR A 120 16.70 -3.78 12.33
N ALA A 121 16.35 -4.81 11.56
CA ALA A 121 17.23 -5.98 11.46
C ALA A 121 18.62 -5.52 10.97
N ALA A 122 19.67 -6.06 11.58
CA ALA A 122 21.05 -5.67 11.25
C ALA A 122 21.33 -5.87 9.75
N GLY A 123 21.75 -4.81 9.06
CA GLY A 123 22.07 -4.82 7.63
C GLY A 123 21.03 -4.17 6.71
N PHE A 124 19.91 -3.71 7.24
CA PHE A 124 18.94 -2.93 6.46
C PHE A 124 19.30 -1.43 6.44
N ASP A 125 18.98 -0.79 5.32
CA ASP A 125 19.08 0.65 5.11
C ASP A 125 17.68 1.27 5.24
N ASP A 126 17.45 2.02 6.31
CA ASP A 126 16.17 2.67 6.61
C ASP A 126 16.11 4.13 6.14
N SER A 127 16.93 4.51 5.17
CA SER A 127 16.82 5.79 4.49
C SER A 127 15.42 5.99 3.90
N ALA A 128 14.97 7.26 3.87
CA ALA A 128 13.64 7.63 3.39
C ALA A 128 13.48 7.54 1.87
N SER A 129 14.57 7.37 1.14
CA SER A 129 14.59 7.17 -0.31
C SER A 129 15.88 6.45 -0.70
N GLY A 130 15.87 5.78 -1.84
CA GLY A 130 17.06 5.09 -2.31
C GLY A 130 16.91 4.49 -3.70
N ARG A 131 18.04 4.16 -4.30
CA ARG A 131 18.09 3.56 -5.62
C ARG A 131 17.93 2.05 -5.52
N LEU A 132 16.92 1.51 -6.17
CA LEU A 132 16.66 0.08 -6.24
C LEU A 132 17.42 -0.59 -7.40
N SER A 133 17.58 0.15 -8.52
CA SER A 133 18.31 -0.33 -9.70
C SER A 133 18.82 0.82 -10.54
N GLN A 134 19.42 0.55 -11.70
CA GLN A 134 19.75 1.60 -12.67
C GLN A 134 18.52 2.33 -13.23
N TYR A 135 17.34 1.75 -13.15
CA TYR A 135 16.09 2.27 -13.71
C TYR A 135 15.17 2.86 -12.65
N VAL A 136 15.18 2.32 -11.42
CA VAL A 136 14.16 2.61 -10.41
C VAL A 136 14.77 3.22 -9.16
N THR A 137 14.17 4.31 -8.71
CA THR A 137 14.47 4.98 -7.45
C THR A 137 13.22 4.94 -6.56
N ALA A 138 13.34 4.42 -5.34
CA ALA A 138 12.31 4.54 -4.33
C ALA A 138 12.32 5.96 -3.76
N LEU A 139 11.17 6.61 -3.75
CA LEU A 139 10.99 7.99 -3.29
C LEU A 139 10.58 8.06 -1.83
N GLY A 140 9.89 7.04 -1.35
CA GLY A 140 9.40 6.96 0.02
C GLY A 140 8.28 5.95 0.18
N ARG A 141 7.80 5.83 1.40
CA ARG A 141 6.62 5.03 1.76
C ARG A 141 5.66 5.82 2.62
N ASN A 142 4.41 5.36 2.66
CA ASN A 142 3.48 5.80 3.68
C ASN A 142 2.58 4.62 4.11
N ASP A 143 2.33 4.51 5.41
CA ASP A 143 1.50 3.45 6.00
C ASP A 143 0.20 4.07 6.57
N ARG A 144 -0.31 5.14 5.97
CA ARG A 144 -1.49 5.88 6.47
C ARG A 144 -2.76 5.02 6.43
N LEU A 145 -2.88 4.19 5.40
CA LEU A 145 -4.03 3.30 5.23
C LEU A 145 -4.09 2.21 6.31
N ASP A 146 -2.96 1.86 6.91
CA ASP A 146 -2.90 0.87 7.99
C ASP A 146 -3.70 1.29 9.24
N TYR A 147 -3.89 2.58 9.45
CA TYR A 147 -4.81 3.07 10.48
C TYR A 147 -6.24 2.57 10.23
N TRP A 148 -6.70 2.66 8.98
CA TRP A 148 -8.05 2.26 8.60
C TRP A 148 -8.20 0.73 8.61
N SER A 149 -7.18 0.00 8.20
CA SER A 149 -7.15 -1.46 8.30
C SER A 149 -7.29 -1.94 9.74
N ALA A 150 -6.76 -1.18 10.70
CA ALA A 150 -6.87 -1.52 12.11
C ALA A 150 -8.20 -1.09 12.75
N ASN A 151 -8.91 -0.10 12.19
CA ASN A 151 -10.07 0.54 12.83
C ASN A 151 -11.36 0.45 12.00
N GLY A 152 -11.26 0.00 10.74
CA GLY A 152 -12.38 0.00 9.79
C GLY A 152 -12.74 1.40 9.27
N PHE A 153 -13.66 1.42 8.33
CA PHE A 153 -14.21 2.62 7.72
C PHE A 153 -15.65 2.86 8.21
N SER A 154 -15.95 4.10 8.62
CA SER A 154 -17.31 4.53 8.94
C SER A 154 -17.73 5.64 7.99
N ASP A 155 -18.91 5.52 7.40
CA ASP A 155 -19.50 6.52 6.50
C ASP A 155 -20.02 7.78 7.24
N GLY A 156 -19.83 7.85 8.56
CA GLY A 156 -20.24 8.99 9.37
C GLY A 156 -21.75 9.07 9.64
N THR A 157 -22.57 8.13 9.18
CA THR A 157 -24.03 8.14 9.43
C THR A 157 -24.39 7.74 10.86
N GLY A 158 -23.41 7.22 11.61
CA GLY A 158 -23.52 6.98 13.06
C GLY A 158 -24.40 5.81 13.47
N THR A 159 -24.87 5.00 12.53
CA THR A 159 -25.83 3.92 12.79
C THR A 159 -25.33 2.51 12.47
N SER A 160 -24.19 2.37 11.81
CA SER A 160 -23.57 1.09 11.44
C SER A 160 -22.23 0.88 12.13
N GLU A 161 -21.90 -0.38 12.43
CA GLU A 161 -20.53 -0.76 12.80
C GLU A 161 -19.58 -0.39 11.66
N PRO A 162 -18.32 -0.05 11.97
CA PRO A 162 -17.31 0.22 10.94
C PRO A 162 -17.18 -0.99 10.00
N ILE A 163 -17.09 -0.72 8.71
CA ILE A 163 -16.80 -1.72 7.69
C ILE A 163 -15.30 -2.03 7.76
N ALA A 164 -14.91 -3.31 7.79
CA ALA A 164 -13.51 -3.68 7.71
C ALA A 164 -12.87 -3.08 6.44
N PHE A 165 -11.74 -2.40 6.59
CA PHE A 165 -11.02 -1.79 5.48
C PHE A 165 -9.75 -2.60 5.21
N GLY A 166 -9.54 -2.99 3.96
CA GLY A 166 -8.42 -3.79 3.53
C GLY A 166 -8.71 -4.43 2.18
N GLY A 167 -7.96 -5.47 1.83
CA GLY A 167 -8.13 -6.19 0.59
C GLY A 167 -7.84 -5.29 -0.62
N LEU A 168 -6.78 -4.46 -0.60
CA LEU A 168 -6.48 -3.56 -1.71
C LEU A 168 -5.72 -4.30 -2.79
N SER A 169 -6.44 -5.00 -3.67
CA SER A 169 -5.85 -5.84 -4.70
C SER A 169 -5.40 -5.05 -5.94
N SER A 170 -6.15 -4.04 -6.37
CA SER A 170 -5.78 -3.21 -7.53
C SER A 170 -6.38 -1.81 -7.45
N THR A 171 -5.63 -0.76 -7.84
CA THR A 171 -6.05 0.64 -7.77
C THR A 171 -5.96 1.33 -9.13
N ALA A 172 -6.97 2.11 -9.46
CA ALA A 172 -6.97 2.96 -10.65
C ALA A 172 -7.53 4.37 -10.36
N TYR A 173 -7.07 5.37 -11.12
CA TYR A 173 -7.63 6.72 -11.02
C TYR A 173 -8.88 6.86 -11.89
N ASN A 174 -10.03 7.09 -11.27
CA ASN A 174 -11.27 7.40 -12.00
C ASN A 174 -11.41 8.91 -12.21
N ARG A 175 -11.20 9.36 -13.45
CA ARG A 175 -11.29 10.78 -13.80
C ARG A 175 -12.66 11.40 -13.61
N LYS A 176 -13.73 10.62 -13.74
CA LYS A 176 -15.10 11.11 -13.51
C LYS A 176 -15.40 11.33 -12.04
N LEU A 177 -14.88 10.46 -11.19
CA LEU A 177 -14.98 10.61 -9.74
C LEU A 177 -13.95 11.60 -9.20
N GLY A 178 -12.86 11.83 -9.93
CA GLY A 178 -11.76 12.69 -9.51
C GLY A 178 -10.93 12.10 -8.37
N GLN A 179 -10.90 10.77 -8.24
CA GLN A 179 -10.20 10.09 -7.15
C GLN A 179 -9.73 8.70 -7.54
N TYR A 180 -8.83 8.16 -6.71
CA TYR A 180 -8.38 6.77 -6.80
C TYR A 180 -9.47 5.85 -6.26
N VAL A 181 -9.60 4.71 -6.91
CA VAL A 181 -10.55 3.65 -6.57
C VAL A 181 -9.77 2.36 -6.50
N SER A 182 -9.97 1.56 -5.46
CA SER A 182 -9.30 0.27 -5.28
C SER A 182 -10.32 -0.86 -5.23
N ALA A 183 -10.07 -1.95 -5.94
CA ALA A 183 -10.81 -3.19 -5.79
C ALA A 183 -10.53 -3.77 -4.41
N MET A 184 -11.55 -4.41 -3.85
CA MET A 184 -11.42 -5.15 -2.60
C MET A 184 -11.40 -6.64 -2.93
N ASP A 185 -10.30 -7.32 -2.62
CA ASP A 185 -10.29 -8.77 -2.51
C ASP A 185 -11.30 -9.21 -1.46
N ASN A 186 -12.23 -10.08 -1.84
CA ASN A 186 -13.40 -10.39 -1.04
C ASN A 186 -13.26 -11.74 -0.36
N HIS A 187 -13.61 -11.80 0.92
CA HIS A 187 -13.59 -13.04 1.68
C HIS A 187 -14.98 -13.43 2.19
N GLY A 188 -15.38 -14.67 1.94
CA GLY A 188 -16.58 -15.27 2.49
C GLY A 188 -17.84 -14.46 2.18
N THR A 189 -18.55 -13.97 3.20
CA THR A 189 -19.80 -13.22 3.04
C THR A 189 -19.63 -11.70 2.97
N ASP A 190 -18.40 -11.20 2.91
CA ASP A 190 -18.15 -9.76 2.81
C ASP A 190 -18.69 -9.22 1.49
N VAL A 191 -19.35 -8.07 1.57
CA VAL A 191 -19.98 -7.44 0.41
C VAL A 191 -18.88 -6.87 -0.50
N ALA A 192 -18.83 -7.34 -1.74
CA ALA A 192 -17.89 -6.87 -2.75
C ALA A 192 -18.05 -5.36 -3.01
N ARG A 193 -16.93 -4.67 -3.02
CA ARG A 193 -16.92 -3.21 -3.14
C ARG A 193 -15.65 -2.65 -3.76
N LEU A 194 -15.75 -1.43 -4.22
CA LEU A 194 -14.61 -0.60 -4.56
C LEU A 194 -14.41 0.44 -3.45
N TRP A 195 -13.20 0.56 -2.93
CA TRP A 195 -12.83 1.63 -2.01
C TRP A 195 -12.54 2.93 -2.76
N LEU A 196 -12.96 4.06 -2.21
CA LEU A 196 -12.63 5.38 -2.71
C LEU A 196 -11.55 5.98 -1.81
N LEU A 197 -10.35 6.29 -2.36
CA LEU A 197 -9.16 6.64 -1.59
C LEU A 197 -8.77 8.15 -1.65
N GLY A 198 -9.65 8.99 -2.24
CA GLY A 198 -9.34 10.40 -2.46
C GLY A 198 -8.54 10.63 -3.74
N ASN A 199 -8.03 11.85 -3.93
CA ASN A 199 -7.37 12.28 -5.17
C ASN A 199 -5.84 12.32 -5.10
N ASP A 200 -5.26 11.93 -3.99
CA ASP A 200 -3.82 12.03 -3.70
C ASP A 200 -3.42 10.84 -2.82
N LEU A 201 -2.66 9.90 -3.38
CA LEU A 201 -2.23 8.69 -2.65
C LEU A 201 -1.25 8.99 -1.51
N ASP A 202 -0.51 10.11 -1.56
CA ASP A 202 0.31 10.53 -0.43
C ASP A 202 -0.54 10.91 0.81
N LYS A 203 -1.81 11.20 0.57
CA LYS A 203 -2.81 11.53 1.60
C LYS A 203 -3.97 10.54 1.62
N ALA A 204 -3.74 9.34 1.08
CA ALA A 204 -4.79 8.33 0.95
C ALA A 204 -5.52 8.08 2.27
N ALA A 205 -6.82 8.08 2.17
CA ALA A 205 -7.76 7.68 3.22
C ALA A 205 -9.05 7.20 2.54
N PRO A 206 -9.76 6.22 3.08
CA PRO A 206 -11.06 5.86 2.54
C PRO A 206 -12.02 7.03 2.70
N THR A 207 -12.61 7.48 1.58
CA THR A 207 -13.60 8.55 1.51
C THR A 207 -15.01 8.03 1.28
N GLY A 208 -15.14 6.74 0.95
CA GLY A 208 -16.37 6.05 0.67
C GLY A 208 -16.13 4.68 0.06
N SER A 209 -17.20 4.00 -0.29
CA SER A 209 -17.14 2.77 -1.07
C SER A 209 -18.31 2.68 -2.07
N ILE A 210 -18.11 1.90 -3.12
CA ILE A 210 -19.13 1.57 -4.12
C ILE A 210 -19.38 0.08 -4.03
N VAL A 211 -20.60 -0.32 -3.67
CA VAL A 211 -21.00 -1.74 -3.62
C VAL A 211 -21.15 -2.26 -5.06
N LEU A 212 -20.55 -3.41 -5.33
CA LEU A 212 -20.70 -4.10 -6.62
C LEU A 212 -21.98 -4.96 -6.61
N THR A 213 -22.76 -4.85 -7.68
CA THR A 213 -24.03 -5.57 -7.81
C THR A 213 -24.16 -6.20 -9.19
N ASP A 214 -24.95 -7.26 -9.27
CA ASP A 214 -25.34 -7.86 -10.54
C ASP A 214 -26.23 -6.90 -11.36
N GLU A 215 -26.64 -7.33 -12.55
CA GLU A 215 -27.54 -6.58 -13.42
C GLU A 215 -28.92 -6.28 -12.79
N ASN A 216 -29.33 -7.05 -11.78
CA ASN A 216 -30.59 -6.90 -11.07
C ASN A 216 -30.47 -6.03 -9.82
N GLY A 217 -29.23 -5.68 -9.42
CA GLY A 217 -28.93 -4.91 -8.22
C GLY A 217 -28.72 -5.76 -6.96
N THR A 218 -28.51 -7.07 -7.11
CA THR A 218 -28.13 -7.94 -6.00
C THR A 218 -26.63 -7.77 -5.71
N PRO A 219 -26.23 -7.47 -4.47
CA PRO A 219 -24.81 -7.34 -4.14
C PRO A 219 -24.04 -8.64 -4.35
N TYR A 220 -22.84 -8.51 -4.92
CA TYR A 220 -21.83 -9.55 -4.90
C TYR A 220 -21.19 -9.65 -3.51
N ASN A 221 -20.60 -10.79 -3.22
CA ASN A 221 -19.82 -11.07 -2.00
C ASN A 221 -18.71 -12.08 -2.31
N GLY A 222 -17.84 -12.38 -1.36
CA GLY A 222 -16.72 -13.29 -1.54
C GLY A 222 -17.10 -14.77 -1.81
N GLU A 223 -18.41 -15.14 -1.77
CA GLU A 223 -18.88 -16.44 -2.24
C GLU A 223 -19.28 -16.41 -3.73
N THR A 224 -19.46 -15.23 -4.30
CA THR A 224 -19.99 -15.03 -5.67
C THR A 224 -19.01 -14.28 -6.58
N THR A 225 -17.94 -13.72 -6.05
CA THR A 225 -16.84 -13.10 -6.80
C THR A 225 -15.58 -13.12 -5.96
N ASP A 226 -14.45 -13.08 -6.63
CA ASP A 226 -13.10 -13.01 -6.07
C ASP A 226 -12.38 -11.94 -6.89
N ASP A 227 -12.65 -10.66 -6.54
CA ASP A 227 -12.31 -9.54 -7.40
C ASP A 227 -10.86 -9.10 -7.17
N GLU A 228 -10.06 -9.04 -8.25
CA GLU A 228 -8.64 -8.75 -8.23
C GLU A 228 -8.30 -7.48 -9.04
N GLY A 229 -7.91 -7.63 -10.30
CA GLY A 229 -7.47 -6.52 -11.13
C GLY A 229 -8.56 -5.50 -11.43
N LEU A 230 -8.21 -4.21 -11.39
CA LEU A 230 -9.11 -3.09 -11.65
C LEU A 230 -8.60 -2.20 -12.80
N GLY A 231 -9.45 -1.94 -13.76
CA GLY A 231 -9.24 -0.92 -14.80
C GLY A 231 -10.36 0.12 -14.81
N VAL A 232 -10.08 1.30 -15.32
CA VAL A 232 -11.09 2.35 -15.56
C VAL A 232 -11.16 2.66 -17.04
N LEU A 233 -12.33 2.46 -17.62
CA LEU A 233 -12.60 2.77 -19.02
C LEU A 233 -12.76 4.30 -19.23
N PRO A 234 -12.56 4.82 -20.46
CA PRO A 234 -12.68 6.26 -20.75
C PRO A 234 -14.01 6.88 -20.37
N ASN A 235 -15.08 6.09 -20.38
CA ASN A 235 -16.41 6.51 -19.96
C ASN A 235 -16.61 6.53 -18.42
N GLY A 236 -15.58 6.14 -17.65
CA GLY A 236 -15.58 6.09 -16.18
C GLY A 236 -16.16 4.81 -15.59
N ASP A 237 -16.55 3.84 -16.42
CA ASP A 237 -16.97 2.53 -15.96
C ASP A 237 -15.76 1.74 -15.46
N PHE A 238 -15.99 0.83 -14.54
CA PHE A 238 -14.97 -0.02 -13.96
C PHE A 238 -14.89 -1.34 -14.72
N LEU A 239 -13.70 -1.87 -14.85
CA LEU A 239 -13.41 -3.19 -15.37
C LEU A 239 -12.73 -3.98 -14.27
N LEU A 240 -13.26 -5.15 -13.90
CA LEU A 240 -12.71 -6.01 -12.85
C LEU A 240 -12.49 -7.42 -13.39
N THR A 241 -11.38 -8.01 -12.97
CA THR A 241 -11.16 -9.46 -13.05
C THR A 241 -11.70 -10.13 -11.80
N SER A 242 -12.08 -11.39 -11.93
CA SER A 242 -12.37 -12.28 -10.81
C SER A 242 -11.71 -13.62 -11.08
N GLU A 243 -11.03 -14.18 -10.08
CA GLU A 243 -10.34 -15.47 -10.19
C GLU A 243 -11.29 -16.67 -10.26
N GLY A 244 -12.57 -16.42 -10.02
CA GLY A 244 -13.58 -17.46 -9.89
C GLY A 244 -13.57 -18.08 -8.50
N HIS A 245 -14.64 -18.77 -8.16
CA HIS A 245 -14.84 -19.36 -6.84
C HIS A 245 -15.24 -20.85 -6.95
N PRO A 246 -14.56 -21.77 -6.24
CA PRO A 246 -15.03 -23.14 -6.14
C PRO A 246 -16.23 -23.19 -5.19
N ASN A 247 -17.44 -23.17 -5.73
CA ASN A 247 -18.62 -23.31 -4.90
C ASN A 247 -18.63 -24.68 -4.21
N ALA A 248 -18.81 -24.71 -2.91
CA ALA A 248 -18.86 -25.93 -2.10
C ALA A 248 -20.08 -26.81 -2.38
N ALA A 249 -21.12 -26.29 -3.04
CA ALA A 249 -22.24 -27.08 -3.54
C ALA A 249 -21.85 -27.79 -4.83
N GLU A 250 -21.99 -29.11 -4.86
CA GLU A 250 -21.58 -30.01 -5.93
C GLU A 250 -21.79 -29.43 -7.36
N GLY A 251 -20.69 -29.11 -8.03
CA GLY A 251 -20.66 -28.88 -9.48
C GLY A 251 -20.92 -27.47 -9.97
N GLU A 252 -21.24 -26.52 -9.14
CA GLU A 252 -21.37 -25.11 -9.52
C GLU A 252 -20.12 -24.34 -9.07
N HIS A 253 -19.20 -24.14 -10.00
CA HIS A 253 -18.04 -23.28 -9.78
C HIS A 253 -18.27 -22.01 -10.58
N GLU A 254 -18.05 -20.84 -9.97
CA GLU A 254 -17.89 -19.65 -10.75
C GLU A 254 -16.51 -19.65 -11.41
N GLN A 255 -16.51 -19.56 -12.75
CA GLN A 255 -15.28 -19.51 -13.53
C GLN A 255 -14.67 -18.10 -13.46
N PRO A 256 -13.37 -17.94 -13.76
CA PRO A 256 -12.76 -16.63 -13.90
C PRO A 256 -13.54 -15.72 -14.84
N LYS A 257 -13.73 -14.48 -14.46
CA LYS A 257 -14.56 -13.50 -15.15
C LYS A 257 -13.81 -12.18 -15.38
N ILE A 258 -14.27 -11.44 -16.38
CA ILE A 258 -13.90 -10.05 -16.60
C ILE A 258 -15.20 -9.26 -16.76
N ARG A 259 -15.57 -8.47 -15.74
CA ARG A 259 -16.86 -7.79 -15.69
C ARG A 259 -16.68 -6.28 -15.88
N ILE A 260 -17.68 -5.65 -16.51
CA ILE A 260 -17.78 -4.20 -16.62
C ILE A 260 -18.89 -3.72 -15.70
N PHE A 261 -18.55 -2.81 -14.79
CA PHE A 261 -19.49 -2.18 -13.88
C PHE A 261 -19.66 -0.70 -14.20
N GLY A 262 -20.85 -0.18 -14.02
CA GLY A 262 -21.09 1.25 -14.06
C GLY A 262 -20.40 1.98 -12.91
N ILE A 263 -20.33 3.31 -13.04
CA ILE A 263 -19.80 4.18 -11.98
C ILE A 263 -20.60 4.07 -10.66
N ASP A 264 -21.78 3.50 -10.71
CA ASP A 264 -22.67 3.21 -9.59
C ASP A 264 -22.46 1.79 -9.01
N GLY A 265 -21.50 1.01 -9.52
CA GLY A 265 -21.20 -0.34 -9.09
C GLY A 265 -22.10 -1.44 -9.68
N ARG A 266 -23.02 -1.09 -10.59
CA ARG A 266 -23.89 -2.08 -11.21
C ARG A 266 -23.23 -2.72 -12.42
N GLN A 267 -23.26 -4.05 -12.52
CA GLN A 267 -22.77 -4.78 -13.68
C GLN A 267 -23.53 -4.38 -14.95
N LYS A 268 -22.79 -4.15 -16.03
CA LYS A 268 -23.28 -3.74 -17.34
C LYS A 268 -23.01 -4.78 -18.42
N ASP A 269 -21.86 -5.43 -18.35
CA ASP A 269 -21.38 -6.34 -19.39
C ASP A 269 -20.31 -7.29 -18.83
N GLU A 270 -19.92 -8.29 -19.62
CA GLU A 270 -18.89 -9.25 -19.31
C GLU A 270 -18.06 -9.53 -20.58
N LEU A 271 -16.75 -9.55 -20.47
CA LEU A 271 -15.85 -9.90 -21.56
C LEU A 271 -15.72 -11.44 -21.66
N PRO A 272 -15.64 -12.00 -22.87
CA PRO A 272 -15.47 -13.44 -23.03
C PRO A 272 -14.07 -13.88 -22.55
N VAL A 273 -14.03 -14.82 -21.63
CA VAL A 273 -12.80 -15.52 -21.19
C VAL A 273 -12.75 -16.89 -21.87
N PRO A 274 -11.60 -17.31 -22.48
CA PRO A 274 -11.50 -18.64 -23.09
C PRO A 274 -11.60 -19.75 -22.03
N GLU A 275 -12.29 -20.85 -22.33
CA GLU A 275 -12.43 -22.03 -21.46
C GLU A 275 -11.08 -22.60 -20.97
N LEU A 276 -10.00 -22.31 -21.67
CA LEU A 276 -8.64 -22.66 -21.24
C LEU A 276 -8.28 -22.08 -19.87
N PHE A 277 -8.87 -20.94 -19.52
CA PHE A 277 -8.64 -20.23 -18.24
C PHE A 277 -9.64 -20.64 -17.14
N ASP A 278 -10.53 -21.58 -17.42
CA ASP A 278 -11.40 -22.11 -16.38
C ASP A 278 -10.61 -22.85 -15.29
N ILE A 279 -11.06 -22.74 -14.06
CA ILE A 279 -10.44 -23.39 -12.90
C ILE A 279 -10.88 -24.86 -12.74
N ASN A 280 -11.89 -25.28 -13.51
CA ASN A 280 -12.42 -26.65 -13.51
C ASN A 280 -12.94 -27.06 -14.91
N CYS A 281 -13.76 -28.10 -15.00
CA CYS A 281 -14.45 -28.55 -16.23
C CYS A 281 -13.55 -28.75 -17.46
N GLY A 282 -12.27 -29.03 -17.26
CA GLY A 282 -11.29 -29.21 -18.34
C GLY A 282 -10.40 -27.99 -18.57
N GLY A 283 -10.67 -26.87 -17.92
CA GLY A 283 -9.80 -25.70 -17.89
C GLY A 283 -8.44 -25.96 -17.23
N GLN A 284 -7.52 -25.07 -17.44
CA GLN A 284 -6.11 -25.26 -17.07
C GLN A 284 -5.65 -24.30 -15.97
N ALA A 285 -6.45 -23.28 -15.61
CA ALA A 285 -6.13 -22.40 -14.49
C ALA A 285 -6.25 -23.14 -13.13
N VAL A 286 -5.64 -22.59 -12.14
CA VAL A 286 -5.71 -23.06 -10.75
C VAL A 286 -6.48 -22.02 -9.95
N HIS A 287 -7.41 -22.46 -9.11
CA HIS A 287 -8.13 -21.59 -8.20
C HIS A 287 -7.18 -20.75 -7.34
N ASN A 288 -7.51 -19.51 -7.08
CA ASN A 288 -6.69 -18.54 -6.36
C ASN A 288 -5.29 -18.35 -6.98
N LYS A 289 -5.20 -18.44 -8.32
CA LYS A 289 -3.99 -18.29 -9.13
C LYS A 289 -4.35 -18.02 -10.60
N SER A 290 -5.45 -17.33 -10.82
CA SER A 290 -6.09 -17.18 -12.12
C SER A 290 -5.98 -15.75 -12.65
N LEU A 291 -7.09 -15.12 -13.08
CA LEU A 291 -7.09 -13.79 -13.68
C LEU A 291 -6.91 -12.72 -12.59
N GLU A 292 -5.71 -12.19 -12.53
CA GLU A 292 -5.27 -11.24 -11.51
C GLU A 292 -5.04 -9.85 -12.13
N ALA A 293 -3.90 -9.68 -12.77
CA ALA A 293 -3.43 -8.40 -13.29
C ALA A 293 -4.29 -7.85 -14.43
N LEU A 294 -4.58 -6.55 -14.41
CA LEU A 294 -5.37 -5.90 -15.44
C LEU A 294 -4.86 -4.49 -15.74
N THR A 295 -4.83 -4.11 -17.02
CA THR A 295 -4.59 -2.72 -17.41
C THR A 295 -5.41 -2.31 -18.62
N VAL A 296 -5.77 -1.01 -18.67
CA VAL A 296 -6.37 -0.35 -19.82
C VAL A 296 -5.34 0.57 -20.45
N SER A 297 -5.13 0.46 -21.76
CA SER A 297 -4.17 1.31 -22.45
C SER A 297 -4.53 2.80 -22.36
N PRO A 298 -3.56 3.72 -22.53
CA PRO A 298 -3.82 5.15 -22.46
C PRO A 298 -4.84 5.66 -23.49
N SER A 299 -4.98 5.00 -24.64
CA SER A 299 -6.04 5.33 -25.61
C SER A 299 -7.43 4.93 -25.15
N GLY A 300 -7.50 3.98 -24.19
CA GLY A 300 -8.75 3.38 -23.73
C GLY A 300 -9.34 2.34 -24.69
N HIS A 301 -8.59 1.91 -25.73
CA HIS A 301 -9.04 0.99 -26.75
C HIS A 301 -8.43 -0.42 -26.67
N GLN A 302 -7.55 -0.65 -25.71
CA GLN A 302 -6.95 -1.94 -25.45
C GLN A 302 -7.00 -2.29 -23.97
N ILE A 303 -7.32 -3.53 -23.66
CA ILE A 303 -7.26 -4.11 -22.32
C ILE A 303 -6.29 -5.28 -22.39
N VAL A 304 -5.43 -5.40 -21.37
CA VAL A 304 -4.56 -6.57 -21.17
C VAL A 304 -4.87 -7.17 -19.82
N VAL A 305 -5.16 -8.47 -19.78
CA VAL A 305 -5.47 -9.21 -18.56
C VAL A 305 -4.52 -10.38 -18.42
N GLY A 306 -3.83 -10.49 -17.30
CA GLY A 306 -2.86 -11.52 -16.98
C GLY A 306 -3.41 -12.59 -16.06
N ASN A 307 -2.90 -13.81 -16.21
CA ASN A 307 -3.07 -14.88 -15.24
C ASN A 307 -1.97 -14.78 -14.18
N GLU A 308 -2.29 -14.90 -12.90
CA GLU A 308 -1.33 -14.79 -11.81
C GLU A 308 -0.19 -15.81 -12.00
N TYR A 309 -0.54 -17.09 -12.11
CA TYR A 309 0.43 -18.14 -12.37
C TYR A 309 0.26 -18.76 -13.76
N ALA A 310 1.07 -19.77 -14.06
CA ALA A 310 0.97 -20.52 -15.31
C ALA A 310 -0.29 -21.36 -15.35
N LEU A 311 -0.81 -21.60 -16.56
CA LEU A 311 -1.78 -22.65 -16.78
C LEU A 311 -1.09 -24.04 -16.63
N LYS A 312 -1.80 -25.04 -16.13
CA LYS A 312 -1.25 -26.39 -15.89
C LYS A 312 -0.60 -27.00 -17.11
N ASN A 313 -1.20 -26.83 -18.30
CA ASN A 313 -0.67 -27.35 -19.56
C ASN A 313 0.58 -26.60 -20.07
N ASP A 314 0.88 -25.41 -19.54
CA ASP A 314 2.07 -24.65 -19.90
C ASP A 314 3.32 -25.09 -19.14
N SER A 315 3.17 -25.87 -18.07
CA SER A 315 4.32 -26.45 -17.38
C SER A 315 4.88 -27.69 -18.13
N PRO A 316 6.14 -28.02 -17.93
CA PRO A 316 6.75 -29.22 -18.52
C PRO A 316 6.05 -30.52 -18.08
N SER A 317 5.44 -30.57 -16.92
CA SER A 317 4.69 -31.73 -16.40
C SER A 317 3.28 -31.84 -17.02
N GLY A 318 2.71 -30.72 -17.45
CA GLY A 318 1.32 -30.59 -17.89
C GLY A 318 0.29 -30.79 -16.77
N LYS A 319 0.69 -30.69 -15.50
CA LYS A 319 -0.16 -31.00 -14.34
C LYS A 319 -0.03 -30.01 -13.18
N ASP A 320 0.99 -29.20 -13.20
CA ASP A 320 1.28 -28.17 -12.18
C ASP A 320 1.49 -26.81 -12.84
N ILE A 321 1.82 -25.82 -12.06
CA ILE A 321 2.09 -24.46 -12.50
C ILE A 321 3.59 -24.09 -12.41
N ALA A 322 4.47 -25.08 -12.25
CA ALA A 322 5.90 -24.89 -12.01
C ALA A 322 6.65 -24.51 -13.30
N THR A 323 6.36 -23.34 -13.82
CA THR A 323 7.03 -22.73 -14.97
C THR A 323 6.97 -21.21 -14.87
N THR A 324 7.90 -20.53 -15.54
CA THR A 324 7.86 -19.06 -15.64
C THR A 324 6.90 -18.55 -16.73
N ALA A 325 6.37 -19.42 -17.59
CA ALA A 325 5.47 -19.01 -18.66
C ALA A 325 4.17 -18.41 -18.10
N ARG A 326 3.79 -17.24 -18.58
CA ARG A 326 2.53 -16.56 -18.25
C ARG A 326 1.80 -16.21 -19.53
N ARG A 327 0.46 -16.28 -19.50
CA ARG A 327 -0.40 -15.82 -20.61
C ARG A 327 -1.10 -14.53 -20.22
N ALA A 328 -1.31 -13.67 -21.21
CA ALA A 328 -2.19 -12.51 -21.08
C ALA A 328 -3.16 -12.44 -22.25
N LEU A 329 -4.40 -12.06 -21.94
CA LEU A 329 -5.50 -11.86 -22.88
C LEU A 329 -5.47 -10.40 -23.35
N VAL A 330 -5.52 -10.17 -24.65
CA VAL A 330 -5.53 -8.83 -25.24
C VAL A 330 -6.88 -8.58 -25.90
N TYR A 331 -7.63 -7.62 -25.38
CA TYR A 331 -8.93 -7.20 -25.94
C TYR A 331 -8.82 -5.85 -26.61
N ARG A 332 -9.68 -5.61 -27.63
CA ARG A 332 -9.81 -4.32 -28.30
C ARG A 332 -11.28 -4.05 -28.65
N ASP A 333 -11.68 -2.76 -28.59
CA ASP A 333 -13.02 -2.29 -28.96
C ASP A 333 -13.05 -1.54 -30.30
N ASP A 334 -11.89 -1.27 -30.91
CA ASP A 334 -11.72 -0.58 -32.19
C ASP A 334 -11.58 -1.52 -33.40
N VAL A 335 -11.90 -2.79 -33.21
CA VAL A 335 -11.87 -3.79 -34.29
C VAL A 335 -12.89 -3.43 -35.36
N LYS A 336 -12.46 -3.45 -36.62
CA LYS A 336 -13.30 -3.09 -37.76
C LYS A 336 -14.58 -3.94 -37.82
N GLY A 337 -15.72 -3.29 -37.79
CA GLY A 337 -17.05 -3.94 -37.87
C GLY A 337 -17.67 -4.27 -36.52
N THR A 338 -16.98 -4.01 -35.41
CA THR A 338 -17.46 -4.30 -34.03
C THR A 338 -17.48 -3.04 -33.15
N LYS A 339 -17.69 -1.89 -33.74
CA LYS A 339 -17.58 -0.59 -33.07
C LYS A 339 -18.16 -0.57 -31.66
N GLY A 340 -17.30 -0.30 -30.66
CA GLY A 340 -17.66 -0.18 -29.26
C GLY A 340 -17.91 -1.52 -28.55
N GLN A 341 -17.61 -2.67 -29.17
CA GLN A 341 -17.67 -3.99 -28.54
C GLN A 341 -16.26 -4.53 -28.30
N TRP A 342 -15.96 -4.87 -27.10
CA TRP A 342 -14.72 -5.52 -26.73
C TRP A 342 -14.61 -6.91 -27.36
N LYS A 343 -13.48 -7.20 -27.97
CA LYS A 343 -13.15 -8.50 -28.58
C LYS A 343 -11.79 -8.97 -28.11
N LEU A 344 -11.71 -10.21 -27.68
CA LEU A 344 -10.44 -10.89 -27.54
C LEU A 344 -9.80 -10.98 -28.93
N VAL A 345 -8.66 -10.32 -29.11
CA VAL A 345 -7.98 -10.25 -30.41
C VAL A 345 -6.80 -11.20 -30.49
N LYS A 346 -6.16 -11.52 -29.35
CA LYS A 346 -5.12 -12.55 -29.24
C LYS A 346 -4.79 -12.84 -27.78
N GLN A 347 -4.04 -13.92 -27.57
CA GLN A 347 -3.27 -14.17 -26.37
C GLN A 347 -1.79 -13.90 -26.65
N VAL A 348 -1.10 -13.30 -25.69
CA VAL A 348 0.36 -13.15 -25.70
C VAL A 348 0.96 -13.93 -24.54
N ALA A 349 2.22 -14.30 -24.66
CA ALA A 349 2.95 -14.97 -23.58
C ALA A 349 4.16 -14.14 -23.18
N PHE A 350 4.52 -14.20 -21.91
CA PHE A 350 5.75 -13.62 -21.36
C PHE A 350 6.29 -14.53 -20.25
N LYS A 351 7.47 -14.22 -19.73
CA LYS A 351 8.10 -15.01 -18.66
C LYS A 351 8.18 -14.18 -17.39
N ALA A 352 7.67 -14.71 -16.30
CA ALA A 352 7.94 -14.19 -14.95
C ALA A 352 9.42 -14.41 -14.57
N ALA A 353 9.91 -13.66 -13.62
CA ALA A 353 11.30 -13.73 -13.15
C ALA A 353 11.64 -15.10 -12.53
N ASP A 354 10.68 -15.71 -11.85
CA ASP A 354 10.82 -17.04 -11.23
C ASP A 354 9.50 -17.82 -11.30
N VAL A 355 9.57 -19.12 -11.12
CA VAL A 355 8.37 -20.00 -11.13
C VAL A 355 7.42 -19.71 -9.97
N ASN A 356 7.95 -19.19 -8.85
CA ASN A 356 7.19 -18.86 -7.65
C ASN A 356 6.65 -17.41 -7.65
N MET A 357 6.97 -16.60 -8.67
CA MET A 357 6.43 -15.25 -8.81
C MET A 357 5.03 -15.29 -9.44
N GLY A 358 4.01 -14.87 -8.70
CA GLY A 358 2.69 -14.51 -9.21
C GLY A 358 2.72 -13.14 -9.87
N ILE A 359 1.89 -12.94 -10.87
CA ILE A 359 1.70 -11.66 -11.54
C ILE A 359 0.49 -10.98 -10.90
N THR A 360 0.72 -9.94 -10.13
CA THR A 360 -0.36 -9.33 -9.36
C THR A 360 -0.94 -8.10 -10.05
N GLU A 361 -0.13 -7.30 -10.79
CA GLU A 361 -0.70 -6.14 -11.46
C GLU A 361 0.02 -5.79 -12.77
N PHE A 362 -0.72 -5.13 -13.67
CA PHE A 362 -0.20 -4.51 -14.88
C PHE A 362 -0.45 -3.00 -14.88
N ALA A 363 0.49 -2.23 -15.43
CA ALA A 363 0.27 -0.82 -15.75
C ALA A 363 0.73 -0.52 -17.18
N ALA A 364 -0.18 -0.10 -18.06
CA ALA A 364 0.10 0.10 -19.46
C ALA A 364 1.11 1.24 -19.72
N ILE A 365 2.12 0.94 -20.53
CA ILE A 365 3.09 1.89 -21.08
C ILE A 365 2.83 2.03 -22.58
N GLY A 366 1.97 2.97 -22.94
CA GLY A 366 1.47 3.09 -24.31
C GLY A 366 0.57 1.93 -24.71
N GLU A 367 0.57 1.62 -26.02
CA GLU A 367 -0.28 0.56 -26.60
C GLU A 367 0.47 -0.77 -26.77
N ASP A 368 1.79 -0.77 -26.63
CA ASP A 368 2.64 -1.90 -27.03
C ASP A 368 3.38 -2.55 -25.86
N GLY A 369 3.20 -2.06 -24.63
CA GLY A 369 3.86 -2.61 -23.47
C GLY A 369 3.18 -2.26 -22.15
N PHE A 370 3.59 -2.96 -21.10
CA PHE A 370 3.07 -2.77 -19.75
C PHE A 370 4.12 -3.11 -18.69
N LEU A 371 4.05 -2.42 -17.57
CA LEU A 371 4.76 -2.80 -16.35
C LEU A 371 4.09 -4.06 -15.78
N VAL A 372 4.88 -4.87 -15.12
CA VAL A 372 4.46 -6.12 -14.47
C VAL A 372 4.93 -6.05 -13.02
N LEU A 373 4.01 -6.13 -12.09
CA LEU A 373 4.31 -6.36 -10.69
C LEU A 373 4.30 -7.87 -10.43
N GLU A 374 5.37 -8.36 -9.85
CA GLU A 374 5.55 -9.77 -9.54
C GLU A 374 5.73 -9.94 -8.04
N ARG A 375 5.01 -10.86 -7.43
CA ARG A 375 5.04 -11.17 -6.02
C ARG A 375 5.28 -12.66 -5.80
N SER A 376 6.15 -12.98 -4.86
CA SER A 376 6.26 -14.34 -4.30
C SER A 376 6.05 -14.31 -2.80
N TRP A 377 5.64 -15.45 -2.26
CA TRP A 377 5.58 -15.68 -0.83
C TRP A 377 6.02 -17.10 -0.51
N ASP A 378 6.83 -17.25 0.52
CA ASP A 378 7.15 -18.55 1.09
C ASP A 378 7.24 -18.48 2.62
N GLN A 379 6.98 -19.61 3.27
CA GLN A 379 6.91 -19.69 4.73
C GLN A 379 8.25 -19.40 5.43
N THR A 380 9.35 -19.41 4.73
CA THR A 380 10.71 -19.23 5.31
C THR A 380 11.18 -17.79 5.18
N HIS A 381 10.93 -17.15 4.04
CA HIS A 381 11.50 -15.86 3.68
C HIS A 381 10.45 -14.73 3.60
N GLY A 382 9.14 -15.04 3.66
CA GLY A 382 8.06 -14.07 3.47
C GLY A 382 7.90 -13.64 2.01
N TYR A 383 7.63 -12.36 1.80
CA TYR A 383 7.35 -11.81 0.48
C TYR A 383 8.61 -11.45 -0.30
N GLY A 384 8.58 -11.70 -1.62
CA GLY A 384 9.54 -11.19 -2.60
C GLY A 384 8.81 -10.40 -3.67
N ILE A 385 9.30 -9.20 -4.03
CA ILE A 385 8.64 -8.27 -4.94
C ILE A 385 9.59 -7.87 -6.04
N LYS A 386 9.13 -7.96 -7.29
CA LYS A 386 9.86 -7.49 -8.46
C LYS A 386 8.99 -6.62 -9.36
N LEU A 387 9.62 -5.73 -10.07
CA LEU A 387 9.02 -4.90 -11.11
C LEU A 387 9.71 -5.16 -12.43
N ALA A 388 8.93 -5.42 -13.47
CA ALA A 388 9.44 -5.68 -14.81
C ALA A 388 8.69 -4.86 -15.87
N TYR A 389 9.23 -4.80 -17.10
CA TYR A 389 8.60 -4.19 -18.26
C TYR A 389 8.52 -5.23 -19.38
N ALA A 390 7.31 -5.57 -19.80
CA ALA A 390 7.01 -6.41 -20.96
C ALA A 390 6.55 -5.53 -22.12
N HIS A 391 7.03 -5.82 -23.35
CA HIS A 391 6.69 -4.98 -24.51
C HIS A 391 6.64 -5.78 -25.81
N GLY A 392 6.19 -5.13 -26.90
CA GLY A 392 6.11 -5.75 -28.23
C GLY A 392 4.80 -6.48 -28.47
N ILE A 393 3.71 -6.09 -27.79
CA ILE A 393 2.37 -6.71 -27.95
C ILE A 393 1.95 -6.74 -29.42
N ALA A 394 2.15 -5.66 -30.18
CA ALA A 394 1.72 -5.56 -31.57
C ALA A 394 2.37 -6.62 -32.46
N ALA A 395 3.67 -6.86 -32.27
CA ALA A 395 4.46 -7.81 -33.05
C ALA A 395 4.43 -9.25 -32.49
N ALA A 396 3.98 -9.44 -31.25
CA ALA A 396 3.98 -10.74 -30.59
C ALA A 396 3.14 -11.77 -31.34
N PRO A 397 3.59 -13.02 -31.42
CA PRO A 397 2.76 -14.12 -31.91
C PRO A 397 1.48 -14.25 -31.08
N ASP A 398 0.38 -14.60 -31.77
CA ASP A 398 -0.82 -15.04 -31.09
C ASP A 398 -0.64 -16.48 -30.61
N VAL A 399 -0.75 -16.69 -29.30
CA VAL A 399 -0.63 -18.01 -28.68
C VAL A 399 -1.98 -18.65 -28.33
N SER A 400 -3.10 -18.10 -28.81
CA SER A 400 -4.45 -18.61 -28.55
C SER A 400 -4.60 -20.09 -28.90
N ASP A 401 -4.04 -20.51 -30.01
CA ASP A 401 -4.09 -21.89 -30.48
C ASP A 401 -2.92 -22.79 -30.00
N VAL A 402 -2.04 -22.23 -29.17
CA VAL A 402 -0.91 -22.97 -28.60
C VAL A 402 -1.37 -23.75 -27.37
N ALA A 403 -1.53 -25.04 -27.52
CA ALA A 403 -2.02 -25.92 -26.45
C ALA A 403 -1.11 -25.96 -25.22
N SER A 404 0.21 -25.73 -25.38
CA SER A 404 1.17 -25.67 -24.26
C SER A 404 2.37 -24.82 -24.64
N LEU A 405 2.75 -23.90 -23.75
CA LEU A 405 3.94 -23.07 -23.92
C LEU A 405 5.23 -23.75 -23.47
N SER A 406 5.16 -24.94 -22.85
CA SER A 406 6.33 -25.63 -22.29
C SER A 406 7.43 -25.97 -23.29
N LYS A 407 7.10 -26.00 -24.60
CA LYS A 407 8.04 -26.26 -25.71
C LYS A 407 8.12 -25.10 -26.69
N SER A 408 7.52 -23.97 -26.38
CA SER A 408 7.55 -22.80 -27.26
C SER A 408 8.95 -22.20 -27.31
N ALA A 409 9.34 -21.71 -28.47
CA ALA A 409 10.61 -21.01 -28.65
C ALA A 409 10.56 -19.67 -27.89
N ASP A 410 11.72 -19.12 -27.50
CA ASP A 410 11.79 -17.82 -26.81
C ASP A 410 11.13 -16.69 -27.61
N SER A 411 11.17 -16.77 -28.95
CA SER A 411 10.48 -15.83 -29.84
C SER A 411 8.95 -15.85 -29.74
N SER A 412 8.38 -16.80 -29.02
CA SER A 412 6.93 -16.85 -28.73
C SER A 412 6.55 -15.99 -27.53
N PHE A 413 7.53 -15.50 -26.79
CA PHE A 413 7.32 -14.70 -25.59
C PHE A 413 7.66 -13.24 -25.85
N LEU A 414 6.91 -12.33 -25.21
CA LEU A 414 7.25 -10.91 -25.15
C LEU A 414 8.64 -10.75 -24.51
N PRO A 415 9.47 -9.82 -25.02
CA PRO A 415 10.64 -9.36 -24.28
C PRO A 415 10.23 -8.79 -22.92
N VAL A 416 10.95 -9.19 -21.87
CA VAL A 416 10.77 -8.71 -20.51
C VAL A 416 12.10 -8.19 -19.99
N THR A 417 12.10 -6.99 -19.42
CA THR A 417 13.24 -6.37 -18.73
C THR A 417 12.90 -6.24 -17.25
N GLU A 418 13.68 -6.88 -16.37
CA GLU A 418 13.57 -6.65 -14.93
C GLU A 418 14.02 -5.21 -14.65
N LEU A 419 13.18 -4.42 -13.98
CA LEU A 419 13.44 -3.03 -13.64
C LEU A 419 13.96 -2.89 -12.22
N ALA A 420 13.39 -3.63 -11.26
CA ALA A 420 13.82 -3.60 -9.87
C ALA A 420 13.46 -4.89 -9.13
N ASP A 421 14.31 -5.23 -8.15
CA ASP A 421 14.05 -6.20 -7.10
C ASP A 421 14.02 -5.44 -5.76
N PHE A 422 12.91 -5.55 -5.03
CA PHE A 422 12.72 -4.85 -3.75
C PHE A 422 13.27 -5.64 -2.57
N GLY A 423 13.78 -6.87 -2.80
CA GLY A 423 14.34 -7.74 -1.77
C GLY A 423 15.69 -7.31 -1.22
N GLY A 424 16.23 -6.16 -1.68
CA GLY A 424 17.47 -5.58 -1.17
C GLY A 424 17.36 -5.07 0.27
N ASN A 425 18.37 -4.30 0.70
CA ASN A 425 18.47 -3.83 2.08
C ASN A 425 17.66 -2.54 2.37
N LEU A 426 17.12 -1.88 1.35
CA LEU A 426 16.40 -0.62 1.50
C LEU A 426 15.03 -0.85 2.15
N THR A 427 14.79 -0.23 3.30
CA THR A 427 13.53 -0.37 4.05
C THR A 427 12.61 0.84 3.96
N LEU A 428 13.10 2.00 3.50
CA LEU A 428 12.40 3.29 3.55
C LEU A 428 11.88 3.62 4.97
N GLY A 429 12.60 3.19 6.01
CA GLY A 429 12.18 3.34 7.39
C GLY A 429 10.98 2.49 7.81
N ALA A 430 10.63 1.46 7.03
CA ALA A 430 9.62 0.48 7.42
C ALA A 430 10.05 -0.30 8.66
N GLN A 431 9.09 -0.70 9.46
CA GLN A 431 9.29 -1.50 10.66
C GLN A 431 8.42 -2.75 10.60
N PHE A 432 8.89 -3.83 11.16
CA PHE A 432 8.05 -5.01 11.33
C PHE A 432 6.88 -4.72 12.26
N LYS A 433 5.69 -5.20 11.92
CA LYS A 433 4.57 -5.17 12.87
C LYS A 433 4.88 -6.06 14.08
N PRO A 434 4.33 -5.74 15.25
CA PRO A 434 4.33 -6.66 16.38
C PRO A 434 3.71 -7.99 15.93
N ASN A 435 4.41 -9.08 16.18
CA ASN A 435 4.02 -10.44 15.77
C ASN A 435 4.14 -10.74 14.26
N ALA A 436 4.82 -9.91 13.47
CA ALA A 436 5.16 -10.28 12.10
C ALA A 436 5.84 -11.66 12.09
N GLN A 437 5.42 -12.51 11.17
CA GLN A 437 5.89 -13.91 11.14
C GLN A 437 7.32 -14.02 10.59
N TYR A 438 7.78 -13.05 9.80
CA TYR A 438 9.01 -13.12 9.00
C TYR A 438 9.97 -11.98 9.35
N MET A 439 10.54 -12.04 10.56
CA MET A 439 11.46 -11.01 11.04
C MET A 439 12.80 -10.95 10.30
N ASP A 440 13.15 -12.00 9.55
CA ASP A 440 14.38 -12.05 8.74
C ASP A 440 14.20 -11.45 7.34
N ALA A 441 12.97 -11.24 6.90
CA ALA A 441 12.65 -10.57 5.65
C ALA A 441 12.79 -9.04 5.78
N ASN A 442 12.92 -8.36 4.65
CA ASN A 442 12.94 -6.90 4.62
C ASN A 442 11.61 -6.33 5.14
N PRO A 443 11.59 -5.46 6.16
CA PRO A 443 10.35 -4.91 6.73
C PRO A 443 9.58 -4.00 5.76
N LEU A 444 10.15 -3.62 4.62
CA LEU A 444 9.44 -2.91 3.56
C LEU A 444 8.47 -3.84 2.83
N LEU A 445 8.84 -5.12 2.70
CA LEU A 445 8.06 -6.07 1.91
C LEU A 445 6.83 -6.52 2.68
N ASP A 446 5.76 -6.65 1.94
CA ASP A 446 4.46 -7.15 2.36
C ASP A 446 3.73 -7.67 1.12
N ASN A 447 2.46 -7.96 1.19
CA ASN A 447 1.66 -8.46 0.07
C ASN A 447 1.38 -7.35 -0.95
N PHE A 448 2.39 -6.95 -1.76
CA PHE A 448 2.19 -5.97 -2.82
C PHE A 448 1.44 -6.59 -3.99
N GLU A 449 0.24 -6.15 -4.22
CA GLU A 449 -0.62 -6.59 -5.31
C GLU A 449 -0.92 -5.50 -6.32
N ASP A 450 -0.73 -4.25 -5.98
CA ASP A 450 -1.26 -3.12 -6.71
C ASP A 450 -0.15 -2.19 -7.22
N LEU A 451 -0.30 -1.70 -8.43
CA LEU A 451 0.65 -0.82 -9.13
C LEU A 451 -0.10 0.23 -9.96
N VAL A 452 0.01 1.50 -9.59
CA VAL A 452 -0.62 2.58 -10.33
C VAL A 452 0.37 3.65 -10.77
N ILE A 453 0.29 4.07 -12.04
CA ILE A 453 1.04 5.23 -12.56
C ILE A 453 0.34 6.49 -12.08
N THR A 454 1.01 7.26 -11.21
CA THR A 454 0.47 8.50 -10.63
C THR A 454 0.84 9.74 -11.43
N HIS A 455 2.01 9.74 -12.04
CA HIS A 455 2.49 10.87 -12.84
C HIS A 455 3.45 10.44 -13.96
N ALA A 456 3.46 11.21 -15.03
CA ALA A 456 4.46 11.13 -16.11
C ALA A 456 4.99 12.52 -16.42
N ASP A 457 6.30 12.74 -16.30
CA ASP A 457 6.92 14.02 -16.58
C ASP A 457 7.20 14.22 -18.09
N ASP A 458 7.55 15.46 -18.48
CA ASP A 458 7.87 15.80 -19.88
C ASP A 458 9.15 15.11 -20.39
N ASN A 459 9.99 14.58 -19.50
CA ASN A 459 11.20 13.83 -19.84
C ASN A 459 10.93 12.33 -19.99
N GLY A 460 9.70 11.89 -19.74
CA GLY A 460 9.27 10.49 -19.80
C GLY A 460 9.66 9.66 -18.59
N ARG A 461 9.95 10.28 -17.43
CA ARG A 461 10.00 9.58 -16.15
C ARG A 461 8.59 9.32 -15.67
N LEU A 462 8.40 8.19 -15.02
CA LEU A 462 7.12 7.78 -14.45
C LEU A 462 7.24 7.72 -12.93
N ASP A 463 6.29 8.33 -12.24
CA ASP A 463 6.08 8.13 -10.82
C ASP A 463 4.96 7.09 -10.64
N LEU A 464 5.19 6.13 -9.76
CA LEU A 464 4.27 5.04 -9.46
C LEU A 464 4.06 4.95 -7.97
N SER A 465 2.89 4.44 -7.60
CA SER A 465 2.59 3.95 -6.26
C SER A 465 2.32 2.46 -6.34
N LEU A 466 2.99 1.70 -5.49
CA LEU A 466 2.71 0.29 -5.23
C LEU A 466 1.96 0.21 -3.91
N LEU A 467 0.88 -0.56 -3.85
CA LEU A 467 0.08 -0.71 -2.65
C LEU A 467 0.09 -2.18 -2.20
N THR A 468 -0.05 -2.40 -0.90
CA THR A 468 -0.17 -3.74 -0.34
C THR A 468 -1.61 -4.04 0.00
N ASP A 469 -2.02 -5.25 -0.31
CA ASP A 469 -3.14 -5.89 0.34
C ASP A 469 -2.72 -6.40 1.73
N ASN A 470 -3.54 -6.23 2.71
CA ASN A 470 -3.31 -6.73 4.06
C ASN A 470 -4.10 -8.01 4.37
N ASN A 471 -4.76 -8.63 3.40
CA ASN A 471 -5.59 -9.83 3.56
C ASN A 471 -6.52 -9.77 4.81
N PHE A 472 -6.87 -8.57 5.27
CA PHE A 472 -7.53 -8.34 6.56
C PHE A 472 -6.78 -8.94 7.76
N ASP A 473 -5.47 -9.25 7.61
CA ASP A 473 -4.60 -9.78 8.65
C ASP A 473 -3.94 -8.64 9.44
N THR A 474 -3.97 -8.76 10.76
CA THR A 474 -3.38 -7.75 11.66
C THR A 474 -1.85 -7.76 11.66
N THR A 475 -1.22 -8.78 11.10
CA THR A 475 0.24 -8.90 10.98
C THR A 475 0.79 -8.29 9.69
N GLU A 476 -0.06 -8.05 8.69
CA GLU A 476 0.24 -7.42 7.41
C GLU A 476 -0.09 -5.92 7.42
N THR A 477 0.62 -5.13 6.62
CA THR A 477 0.52 -3.66 6.65
C THR A 477 -0.11 -3.15 5.38
N THR A 478 -1.17 -2.34 5.46
CA THR A 478 -1.65 -1.59 4.30
C THR A 478 -0.73 -0.40 4.05
N ARG A 479 0.11 -0.52 3.04
CA ARG A 479 1.26 0.36 2.75
C ARG A 479 1.23 0.87 1.33
N ILE A 480 1.73 2.08 1.12
CA ILE A 480 2.03 2.65 -0.19
C ILE A 480 3.53 2.89 -0.28
N VAL A 481 4.16 2.40 -1.35
CA VAL A 481 5.55 2.67 -1.70
C VAL A 481 5.58 3.46 -3.01
N ASN A 482 6.14 4.66 -2.96
CA ASN A 482 6.29 5.51 -4.13
C ASN A 482 7.65 5.26 -4.78
N VAL A 483 7.66 5.03 -6.08
CA VAL A 483 8.87 4.86 -6.87
C VAL A 483 8.85 5.72 -8.12
N GLN A 484 10.03 6.03 -8.65
CA GLN A 484 10.21 6.70 -9.93
C GLN A 484 11.00 5.81 -10.88
N ILE A 485 10.50 5.65 -12.12
CA ILE A 485 11.17 4.93 -13.19
C ILE A 485 11.80 5.93 -14.15
N ASP A 486 13.09 5.73 -14.46
CA ASP A 486 13.79 6.50 -15.48
C ASP A 486 13.33 6.10 -16.88
N ARG A 487 13.23 7.06 -17.80
CA ARG A 487 12.87 6.83 -19.20
C ARG A 487 13.73 5.78 -19.89
N SER A 488 14.99 5.64 -19.51
CA SER A 488 15.92 4.66 -20.10
C SER A 488 15.45 3.21 -19.95
N ALA A 489 14.55 2.94 -19.01
CA ALA A 489 13.90 1.64 -18.83
C ALA A 489 13.06 1.19 -20.06
N PHE A 490 12.56 2.15 -20.85
CA PHE A 490 11.63 1.93 -21.95
C PHE A 490 12.28 2.11 -23.34
N VAL A 491 13.58 2.38 -23.39
CA VAL A 491 14.33 2.50 -24.63
C VAL A 491 14.99 1.16 -24.91
N ALA A 492 14.69 0.55 -26.06
CA ALA A 492 15.36 -0.69 -26.48
C ALA A 492 16.88 -0.49 -26.49
N ASP A 493 17.62 -1.45 -25.88
CA ASP A 493 19.08 -1.45 -25.88
C ASP A 493 19.58 -1.53 -27.34
N PRO A 494 20.27 -0.50 -27.85
CA PRO A 494 20.77 -0.50 -29.23
C PRO A 494 21.82 -1.58 -29.53
N SER A 495 22.27 -2.34 -28.52
CA SER A 495 23.22 -3.44 -28.68
C SER A 495 22.60 -4.75 -29.22
N ASN A 496 21.28 -4.89 -29.18
CA ASN A 496 20.54 -5.98 -29.85
C ASN A 496 20.06 -5.50 -31.21
N GLY A 497 20.91 -5.67 -32.23
CA GLY A 497 20.72 -5.12 -33.56
C GLY A 497 19.43 -5.56 -34.26
N ASP A 498 18.39 -4.77 -34.13
CA ASP A 498 17.39 -4.57 -35.18
C ASP A 498 16.81 -3.16 -35.03
N GLY A 499 17.23 -2.32 -35.97
CA GLY A 499 16.99 -0.87 -35.95
C GLY A 499 15.55 -0.47 -36.30
N GLN A 500 14.60 -0.77 -35.40
CA GLN A 500 13.33 -0.06 -35.37
C GLN A 500 13.19 0.63 -34.00
N GLN A 501 13.34 1.92 -34.01
CA GLN A 501 12.97 2.77 -32.86
C GLN A 501 11.45 2.70 -32.67
N HIS A 502 10.99 1.76 -31.86
CA HIS A 502 9.69 1.84 -31.25
C HIS A 502 9.83 2.72 -29.98
N GLY A 503 9.92 4.02 -30.20
CA GLY A 503 9.81 4.98 -29.12
C GLY A 503 8.42 4.83 -28.50
N ALA A 504 8.34 4.29 -27.29
CA ALA A 504 7.12 4.31 -26.50
C ALA A 504 6.65 5.76 -26.42
N THR A 505 5.57 6.09 -27.11
CA THR A 505 4.92 7.39 -26.98
C THR A 505 4.15 7.34 -25.68
N ILE A 506 4.79 7.75 -24.59
CA ILE A 506 4.12 7.90 -23.30
C ILE A 506 3.10 9.02 -23.48
N GLN A 507 1.84 8.66 -23.71
CA GLN A 507 0.77 9.65 -23.74
C GLN A 507 0.48 10.07 -22.29
N ARG A 508 0.65 11.36 -22.04
CA ARG A 508 0.16 11.97 -20.80
C ARG A 508 -1.26 11.50 -20.53
N PRO A 509 -1.58 11.12 -19.30
CA PRO A 509 -2.97 11.16 -18.88
C PRO A 509 -3.47 12.57 -19.15
N SER A 510 -4.38 12.75 -20.11
CA SER A 510 -4.87 14.07 -20.51
C SER A 510 -5.71 14.64 -19.37
N GLY A 511 -5.05 15.21 -18.37
CA GLY A 511 -5.67 16.03 -17.35
C GLY A 511 -6.13 17.33 -17.99
N ALA A 512 -7.38 17.71 -17.75
CA ALA A 512 -7.88 19.03 -18.11
C ALA A 512 -6.96 20.10 -17.52
N GLY A 513 -6.51 21.03 -18.37
CA GLY A 513 -5.63 22.11 -17.96
C GLY A 513 -6.23 22.92 -16.82
N LEU A 514 -5.65 22.79 -15.66
CA LEU A 514 -5.67 23.83 -14.65
C LEU A 514 -4.46 24.70 -14.93
N GLY A 515 -4.72 25.99 -15.16
CA GLY A 515 -3.76 27.00 -15.55
C GLY A 515 -2.53 27.02 -14.65
N GLY A 516 -1.41 27.29 -15.27
CA GLY A 516 -0.08 27.21 -14.72
C GLY A 516 0.07 27.76 -13.30
N SER A 517 0.46 26.86 -12.44
CA SER A 517 1.29 27.15 -11.29
C SER A 517 2.28 26.00 -11.20
N THR A 518 3.53 26.28 -11.52
CA THR A 518 4.65 25.39 -11.25
C THR A 518 4.74 25.22 -9.74
N VAL A 519 4.06 24.23 -9.21
CA VAL A 519 4.35 23.73 -7.86
C VAL A 519 5.61 22.88 -8.00
N ARG A 520 6.75 23.47 -7.77
CA ARG A 520 7.94 22.71 -7.38
C ARG A 520 7.57 21.97 -6.10
N LEU A 521 7.59 20.66 -6.14
CA LEU A 521 7.65 19.86 -4.94
C LEU A 521 8.83 20.37 -4.12
N ALA A 522 8.54 21.12 -3.06
CA ALA A 522 9.54 21.53 -2.10
C ALA A 522 9.96 20.25 -1.35
N HIS A 523 11.26 20.04 -1.27
CA HIS A 523 11.86 19.04 -0.39
C HIS A 523 11.16 19.03 0.96
N THR A 524 10.80 17.85 1.43
CA THR A 524 10.05 17.56 2.66
C THR A 524 10.66 18.09 3.96
N GLY A 525 11.79 18.76 3.92
CA GLY A 525 12.43 19.40 5.07
C GLY A 525 11.73 20.66 5.62
N ALA A 526 10.93 21.37 4.80
CA ALA A 526 10.29 22.61 5.26
C ALA A 526 8.92 22.40 5.92
N ALA A 527 8.21 21.31 5.62
CA ALA A 527 6.91 21.01 6.21
C ALA A 527 7.01 20.53 7.66
N VAL A 528 8.11 19.85 8.01
CA VAL A 528 8.33 19.35 9.38
C VAL A 528 8.54 20.51 10.37
N THR A 529 9.22 21.57 9.96
CA THR A 529 9.45 22.74 10.84
C THR A 529 8.16 23.51 11.14
N ALA A 530 7.20 23.54 10.23
CA ALA A 530 5.93 24.24 10.45
C ALA A 530 5.01 23.47 11.42
N VAL A 531 5.02 22.13 11.38
CA VAL A 531 4.21 21.29 12.27
C VAL A 531 4.76 21.32 13.70
N PHE A 532 6.09 21.37 13.89
CA PHE A 532 6.69 21.49 15.22
C PHE A 532 6.45 22.85 15.87
N MET A 533 6.39 23.94 15.08
CA MET A 533 6.03 25.27 15.63
C MET A 533 4.57 25.30 16.12
N LEU A 534 3.65 24.59 15.46
CA LEU A 534 2.25 24.52 15.88
C LEU A 534 2.06 23.66 17.15
N ALA A 535 2.84 22.59 17.29
CA ALA A 535 2.82 21.76 18.51
C ALA A 535 3.38 22.51 19.74
N ALA A 536 4.41 23.33 19.56
CA ALA A 536 4.96 24.15 20.62
C ALA A 536 3.98 25.26 21.07
N VAL A 537 3.22 25.85 20.14
CA VAL A 537 2.21 26.89 20.47
C VAL A 537 0.98 26.28 21.16
N THR A 538 0.59 25.06 20.83
CA THR A 538 -0.52 24.37 21.49
C THR A 538 -0.17 23.87 22.89
N LEU A 539 1.08 23.51 23.16
CA LEU A 539 1.56 23.17 24.49
C LEU A 539 1.56 24.39 25.43
N THR A 540 1.98 25.54 24.94
CA THR A 540 1.92 26.80 25.75
C THR A 540 0.49 27.28 25.98
N SER A 541 -0.43 27.07 25.03
CA SER A 541 -1.85 27.43 25.19
C SER A 541 -2.59 26.47 26.15
N GLY A 542 -2.22 25.18 26.15
CA GLY A 542 -2.79 24.20 27.09
C GLY A 542 -2.40 24.46 28.55
N LEU A 543 -1.17 24.85 28.81
CA LEU A 543 -0.68 25.19 30.12
C LEU A 543 -1.36 26.46 30.72
N VAL A 544 -1.66 27.45 29.88
CA VAL A 544 -2.36 28.67 30.32
C VAL A 544 -3.83 28.38 30.68
N LEU A 545 -4.49 27.44 30.03
CA LEU A 545 -5.88 27.06 30.31
C LEU A 545 -6.02 26.22 31.60
N ILE A 546 -5.03 25.42 31.96
CA ILE A 546 -5.04 24.64 33.21
C ILE A 546 -4.75 25.54 34.43
N ALA A 547 -3.84 26.50 34.31
CA ALA A 547 -3.57 27.48 35.39
C ALA A 547 -4.78 28.41 35.67
N GLY A 548 -5.57 28.76 34.64
CA GLY A 548 -6.77 29.61 34.80
C GLY A 548 -7.96 28.90 35.49
N ARG A 549 -7.99 27.58 35.58
CA ARG A 549 -9.09 26.87 36.25
C ARG A 549 -8.86 26.57 37.73
N ARG A 550 -7.64 26.62 38.22
CA ARG A 550 -7.35 26.40 39.65
C ARG A 550 -7.54 27.63 40.58
N LEU A 551 -7.76 28.80 40.00
CA LEU A 551 -7.94 30.04 40.77
C LEU A 551 -9.39 30.36 41.21
N ARG A 552 -10.33 29.41 41.07
CA ARG A 552 -11.75 29.65 41.41
C ARG A 552 -12.37 28.71 42.45
N ILE A 553 -11.59 27.93 43.19
CA ILE A 553 -12.11 27.11 44.29
C ILE A 553 -11.24 27.31 45.52
N SER A 554 -11.35 28.49 46.13
CA SER A 554 -11.10 28.69 47.55
C SER A 554 -11.60 30.07 47.95
N ARG A 555 -12.89 30.18 48.16
CA ARG A 555 -13.57 31.09 49.12
C ARG A 555 -15.05 30.68 49.18
N GLU A 556 -15.34 29.74 50.03
CA GLU A 556 -16.31 29.75 51.09
C GLU A 556 -16.15 28.49 51.93
#